data_186aad00b9d2fdd157b485dcef757a9f
#
_entry.id   186aad00b9d2fdd157b485dcef757a9f
#
_cell.length_a   1.000
_cell.length_b   1.000
_cell.length_c   1.000
_cell.angle_alpha   90.00
_cell.angle_beta   90.00
_cell.angle_gamma   90.00
#
_symmetry.space_group_name_H-M   'P 1'
#
loop_
_entity.id
_entity.type
_entity.pdbx_description
1 polymer ?
#
loop_
_entity_poly.entity_id
_entity_poly.type
_entity_poly.pdbx_seq_one_letter_code
_entity_poly.pdbx_strand_id
1 'polypeptide(L)'
;MKNINHLIRIMAGALAISSFAMCTKSNIEKPVNLTANTESVSAQTQAVSTFTYTVKPSEWMVDGTNIPAGATIFIPAGTRSSLLFKNLKGTIAAPITITNQGGKAIISASVTASYAFKTQNCSYFKVIGKGTASVKNGLVVNGGNIGMTMDDLSSDFEIAGVEVCNSGFAGIMAKTDPSCDAATWRGHFTMKNVLVHNNYVHKTGGEGLYIGNSFYADGVSLSCGTVLPHDVVNAKIYANFVDSTGSEGIQVGSAVSGCEIYNNMVINSGMSPFSAYQDNGIQIGEGTGGRCYNNLISNAPGNGIIVLGLGNNQVFNNYILNSKGYGIFADSRYTPGPYFRFINNAIIASKLGGIKLNSETIPMNTVINNVIVQSGAESLAIIRKSSSVKLTALNNYITNNVDNVKYVNYYGGDFHLSSSSPLIKAGQNTTAYGVSFDYFSTPRPLIGAFDIGAAKY
;
A
#
# COMPACT_ATOMS: atom_id res chain seq x y z
N MET A 1 0.44 -26.75 5.16
CA MET A 1 1.52 -25.73 5.25
C MET A 1 2.53 -25.77 4.09
N LYS A 2 3.06 -26.93 3.65
CA LYS A 2 4.01 -27.00 2.50
C LYS A 2 3.40 -26.52 1.16
N ASN A 3 2.12 -26.75 0.92
CA ASN A 3 1.47 -26.41 -0.34
C ASN A 3 1.19 -24.91 -0.52
N ILE A 4 0.99 -24.17 0.58
CA ILE A 4 0.68 -22.73 0.54
C ILE A 4 1.90 -21.89 0.14
N ASN A 5 3.10 -22.28 0.58
CA ASN A 5 4.34 -21.60 0.17
C ASN A 5 4.64 -21.78 -1.33
N HIS A 6 4.14 -22.86 -1.93
CA HIS A 6 4.25 -23.08 -3.37
C HIS A 6 3.25 -22.22 -4.15
N LEU A 7 2.04 -22.08 -3.63
CA LEU A 7 0.98 -21.21 -4.11
C LEU A 7 1.46 -19.74 -4.26
N ILE A 8 2.07 -19.22 -3.21
CA ILE A 8 2.55 -17.83 -3.13
C ILE A 8 3.64 -17.54 -4.20
N ARG A 9 4.52 -18.50 -4.48
CA ARG A 9 5.55 -18.34 -5.51
C ARG A 9 4.99 -18.30 -6.93
N ILE A 10 3.92 -19.04 -7.21
CA ILE A 10 3.26 -19.06 -8.52
C ILE A 10 2.52 -17.73 -8.75
N MET A 11 1.85 -17.19 -7.74
CA MET A 11 1.14 -15.92 -7.84
C MET A 11 2.08 -14.71 -8.01
N ALA A 12 3.24 -14.71 -7.35
CA ALA A 12 4.27 -13.68 -7.56
C ALA A 12 4.78 -13.62 -9.01
N GLY A 13 4.84 -14.78 -9.69
CA GLY A 13 5.16 -14.88 -11.12
C GLY A 13 4.05 -14.36 -12.03
N ALA A 14 2.79 -14.64 -11.72
CA ALA A 14 1.63 -14.26 -12.53
C ALA A 14 1.32 -12.75 -12.45
N LEU A 15 1.46 -12.12 -11.28
CA LEU A 15 1.28 -10.66 -11.14
C LEU A 15 2.34 -9.85 -11.90
N ALA A 16 3.54 -10.40 -12.10
CA ALA A 16 4.61 -9.72 -12.83
C ALA A 16 4.40 -9.70 -14.35
N ILE A 17 3.51 -10.56 -14.87
CA ILE A 17 3.26 -10.70 -16.32
C ILE A 17 2.07 -9.84 -16.80
N SER A 18 1.12 -9.51 -15.92
CA SER A 18 -0.10 -8.77 -16.29
C SER A 18 0.05 -7.25 -16.39
N SER A 19 1.20 -6.69 -16.05
CA SER A 19 1.43 -5.22 -16.10
C SER A 19 2.01 -4.70 -17.43
N PHE A 20 2.12 -5.52 -18.49
CA PHE A 20 2.73 -5.12 -19.76
C PHE A 20 1.87 -5.29 -21.02
N ALA A 21 0.55 -5.24 -20.92
CA ALA A 21 -0.27 -5.26 -22.12
C ALA A 21 -1.53 -4.42 -21.96
N MET A 22 -1.44 -3.13 -22.25
CA MET A 22 -2.58 -2.35 -22.77
C MET A 22 -2.09 -1.08 -23.47
N CYS A 23 -1.86 -1.19 -24.75
CA CYS A 23 -1.98 -0.10 -25.69
C CYS A 23 -2.39 -0.69 -27.05
N THR A 24 -3.68 -0.90 -27.29
CA THR A 24 -4.24 -1.10 -28.61
C THR A 24 -5.49 -0.26 -28.79
N LYS A 25 -5.47 0.45 -29.90
CA LYS A 25 -6.43 1.41 -30.42
C LYS A 25 -7.89 0.94 -30.36
N SER A 26 -8.76 1.75 -29.84
CA SER A 26 -10.20 1.72 -30.13
C SER A 26 -10.56 2.88 -31.04
N ASN A 27 -11.14 2.57 -32.21
CA ASN A 27 -11.80 3.53 -33.08
C ASN A 27 -13.06 4.05 -32.40
N ILE A 28 -13.18 5.34 -32.21
CA ILE A 28 -14.41 6.00 -31.77
C ILE A 28 -14.80 7.01 -32.83
N GLU A 29 -16.06 6.88 -33.28
CA GLU A 29 -16.71 7.76 -34.22
C GLU A 29 -16.80 9.21 -33.73
N LYS A 30 -16.86 10.14 -34.70
CA LYS A 30 -16.82 11.59 -34.49
C LYS A 30 -18.04 12.11 -33.74
N PRO A 31 -17.90 12.98 -32.76
CA PRO A 31 -19.01 13.82 -32.31
C PRO A 31 -19.05 15.17 -33.05
N VAL A 32 -20.26 15.67 -33.09
CA VAL A 32 -20.77 16.91 -33.71
C VAL A 32 -20.05 18.16 -33.22
N ASN A 33 -19.78 19.10 -34.13
CA ASN A 33 -19.22 20.42 -33.88
C ASN A 33 -20.07 21.25 -32.91
N LEU A 34 -19.45 21.68 -31.82
CA LEU A 34 -19.84 22.85 -31.06
C LEU A 34 -18.65 23.81 -31.07
N THR A 35 -18.81 24.95 -31.71
CA THR A 35 -17.85 26.05 -31.73
C THR A 35 -17.75 26.65 -30.32
N ALA A 36 -16.61 26.41 -29.65
CA ALA A 36 -16.22 27.14 -28.47
C ALA A 36 -14.96 27.95 -28.79
N ASN A 37 -15.00 29.23 -28.47
CA ASN A 37 -13.90 30.16 -28.57
C ASN A 37 -12.64 29.60 -27.87
N THR A 38 -11.61 29.28 -28.62
CA THR A 38 -10.31 28.90 -28.11
C THR A 38 -9.48 30.17 -27.88
N GLU A 39 -9.43 30.61 -26.62
CA GLU A 39 -8.23 31.34 -26.19
C GLU A 39 -7.07 30.34 -26.17
N SER A 40 -6.10 30.59 -27.02
CA SER A 40 -4.88 29.79 -27.08
C SER A 40 -4.05 30.03 -25.83
N VAL A 41 -4.20 29.15 -24.84
CA VAL A 41 -3.18 29.00 -23.79
C VAL A 41 -1.99 28.30 -24.45
N SER A 42 -0.94 29.04 -24.73
CA SER A 42 0.33 28.50 -25.19
C SER A 42 0.87 27.56 -24.11
N ALA A 43 0.77 26.26 -24.32
CA ALA A 43 1.50 25.28 -23.53
C ALA A 43 2.98 25.54 -23.77
N GLN A 44 3.64 26.20 -22.84
CA GLN A 44 5.10 26.23 -22.80
C GLN A 44 5.56 24.79 -22.57
N THR A 45 6.04 24.14 -23.61
CA THR A 45 6.86 22.93 -23.50
C THR A 45 8.12 23.32 -22.76
N GLN A 46 8.13 23.15 -21.42
CA GLN A 46 9.37 23.28 -20.68
C GLN A 46 10.35 22.22 -21.22
N ALA A 47 11.50 22.69 -21.68
CA ALA A 47 12.58 21.81 -22.12
C ALA A 47 12.95 20.87 -20.96
N VAL A 48 12.86 19.56 -21.21
CA VAL A 48 13.31 18.53 -20.26
C VAL A 48 14.80 18.79 -20.02
N SER A 49 15.19 19.03 -18.77
CA SER A 49 16.59 19.27 -18.43
C SER A 49 17.44 18.08 -18.89
N THR A 50 18.49 18.34 -19.64
CA THR A 50 19.51 17.35 -20.02
C THR A 50 20.59 17.19 -18.96
N PHE A 51 20.48 17.90 -17.83
CA PHE A 51 21.45 17.83 -16.74
C PHE A 51 21.51 16.43 -16.13
N THR A 52 22.71 15.90 -16.05
CA THR A 52 22.99 14.62 -15.39
C THR A 52 24.05 14.78 -14.31
N TYR A 53 23.86 14.05 -13.22
CA TYR A 53 24.82 13.96 -12.14
C TYR A 53 25.14 12.50 -11.86
N THR A 54 26.40 12.13 -11.78
CA THR A 54 26.81 10.76 -11.42
C THR A 54 27.40 10.74 -10.03
N VAL A 55 26.81 10.00 -9.12
CA VAL A 55 27.25 9.87 -7.72
C VAL A 55 28.63 9.19 -7.69
N LYS A 56 29.62 9.86 -7.13
CA LYS A 56 30.99 9.34 -7.05
C LYS A 56 31.09 8.16 -6.07
N PRO A 57 32.02 7.22 -6.24
CA PRO A 57 32.15 6.05 -5.36
C PRO A 57 32.34 6.38 -3.88
N SER A 58 33.07 7.43 -3.55
CA SER A 58 33.35 7.88 -2.18
C SER A 58 32.29 8.83 -1.60
N GLU A 59 31.30 9.22 -2.40
CA GLU A 59 30.30 10.21 -2.02
C GLU A 59 29.17 9.55 -1.26
N TRP A 60 29.01 9.91 0.00
CA TRP A 60 27.96 9.44 0.88
C TRP A 60 26.75 10.39 0.97
N MET A 61 26.92 11.63 0.51
CA MET A 61 25.89 12.66 0.50
C MET A 61 25.93 13.47 -0.80
N VAL A 62 24.75 13.65 -1.40
CA VAL A 62 24.52 14.53 -2.55
C VAL A 62 23.67 15.70 -2.10
N ASP A 63 24.22 16.92 -2.15
CA ASP A 63 23.46 18.16 -1.93
C ASP A 63 22.87 18.64 -3.26
N GLY A 64 21.54 18.66 -3.32
CA GLY A 64 20.78 19.01 -4.51
C GLY A 64 20.58 20.51 -4.72
N THR A 65 21.14 21.38 -3.87
CA THR A 65 20.91 22.85 -3.95
C THR A 65 21.17 23.42 -5.35
N ASN A 66 22.16 22.88 -6.06
CA ASN A 66 22.52 23.28 -7.42
C ASN A 66 22.10 22.28 -8.51
N ILE A 67 21.29 21.29 -8.18
CA ILE A 67 20.78 20.32 -9.15
C ILE A 67 19.43 20.84 -9.68
N PRO A 68 19.34 21.16 -11.00
CA PRO A 68 18.13 21.75 -11.55
C PRO A 68 16.96 20.75 -11.60
N ALA A 69 15.74 21.25 -11.61
CA ALA A 69 14.56 20.47 -11.86
C ALA A 69 14.67 19.68 -13.18
N GLY A 70 14.17 18.45 -13.21
CA GLY A 70 14.24 17.54 -14.36
C GLY A 70 15.59 16.82 -14.51
N ALA A 71 16.56 17.09 -13.63
CA ALA A 71 17.84 16.40 -13.66
C ALA A 71 17.72 14.89 -13.44
N THR A 72 18.68 14.14 -13.97
CA THR A 72 18.84 12.71 -13.67
C THR A 72 20.11 12.50 -12.86
N ILE A 73 19.97 11.87 -11.69
CA ILE A 73 21.08 11.48 -10.81
C ILE A 73 21.32 9.99 -10.98
N PHE A 74 22.50 9.61 -11.42
CA PHE A 74 22.89 8.23 -11.65
C PHE A 74 23.67 7.68 -10.46
N ILE A 75 23.24 6.51 -9.97
CA ILE A 75 24.01 5.69 -9.04
C ILE A 75 24.68 4.59 -9.87
N PRO A 76 26.02 4.62 -10.03
CA PRO A 76 26.71 3.60 -10.81
C PRO A 76 26.52 2.19 -10.26
N ALA A 77 26.56 1.20 -11.15
CA ALA A 77 26.54 -0.22 -10.77
C ALA A 77 27.69 -0.56 -9.81
N GLY A 78 27.43 -1.56 -8.96
CA GLY A 78 28.35 -2.00 -7.91
C GLY A 78 27.81 -1.72 -6.52
N THR A 79 28.62 -2.06 -5.51
CA THR A 79 28.23 -1.90 -4.09
C THR A 79 28.85 -0.64 -3.49
N ARG A 80 28.04 0.08 -2.72
CA ARG A 80 28.45 1.28 -2.00
C ARG A 80 27.84 1.31 -0.59
N SER A 81 28.38 2.18 0.26
CA SER A 81 27.81 2.45 1.60
C SER A 81 26.56 3.31 1.52
N SER A 82 26.00 3.64 2.69
CA SER A 82 24.83 4.53 2.86
C SER A 82 24.90 5.77 2.00
N LEU A 83 23.74 6.23 1.53
CA LEU A 83 23.61 7.38 0.65
C LEU A 83 22.50 8.32 1.12
N LEU A 84 22.84 9.60 1.26
CA LEU A 84 21.94 10.68 1.63
C LEU A 84 21.78 11.66 0.46
N PHE A 85 20.54 12.00 0.12
CA PHE A 85 20.20 13.10 -0.79
C PHE A 85 19.55 14.24 0.00
N LYS A 86 20.05 15.45 -0.14
CA LYS A 86 19.50 16.62 0.54
C LYS A 86 19.09 17.68 -0.47
N ASN A 87 18.07 18.47 -0.13
CA ASN A 87 17.69 19.69 -0.83
C ASN A 87 17.41 19.53 -2.34
N LEU A 88 17.01 18.34 -2.79
CA LEU A 88 16.54 18.15 -4.16
C LEU A 88 15.19 18.86 -4.33
N LYS A 89 15.11 19.78 -5.28
CA LYS A 89 13.89 20.56 -5.57
C LYS A 89 13.53 20.45 -7.05
N GLY A 90 12.81 19.39 -7.42
CA GLY A 90 12.17 19.29 -8.72
C GLY A 90 10.90 20.13 -8.82
N THR A 91 10.11 19.89 -9.85
CA THR A 91 8.75 20.42 -10.01
C THR A 91 7.80 19.30 -10.47
N ILE A 92 6.51 19.53 -10.41
CA ILE A 92 5.52 18.56 -10.90
C ILE A 92 5.73 18.23 -12.40
N ALA A 93 6.12 19.21 -13.20
CA ALA A 93 6.38 19.04 -14.62
C ALA A 93 7.79 18.48 -14.91
N ALA A 94 8.74 18.66 -13.99
CA ALA A 94 10.15 18.28 -14.15
C ALA A 94 10.71 17.70 -12.84
N PRO A 95 10.29 16.51 -12.41
CA PRO A 95 10.81 15.87 -11.20
C PRO A 95 12.28 15.45 -11.42
N ILE A 96 13.07 15.49 -10.34
CA ILE A 96 14.44 14.98 -10.35
C ILE A 96 14.40 13.44 -10.24
N THR A 97 15.08 12.73 -11.12
CA THR A 97 15.12 11.27 -11.13
C THR A 97 16.42 10.72 -10.58
N ILE A 98 16.37 9.91 -9.53
CA ILE A 98 17.48 9.12 -9.00
C ILE A 98 17.35 7.70 -9.53
N THR A 99 18.37 7.17 -10.21
CA THR A 99 18.30 5.83 -10.83
C THR A 99 19.67 5.16 -10.91
N ASN A 100 19.71 3.84 -11.04
CA ASN A 100 20.93 3.10 -11.29
C ASN A 100 21.43 3.29 -12.74
N GLN A 101 22.74 3.15 -12.96
CA GLN A 101 23.38 3.22 -14.26
C GLN A 101 24.43 2.11 -14.44
N GLY A 102 24.51 1.55 -15.62
CA GLY A 102 25.52 0.54 -15.97
C GLY A 102 25.27 -0.84 -15.38
N GLY A 103 24.11 -1.07 -14.75
CA GLY A 103 23.74 -2.35 -14.15
C GLY A 103 23.16 -2.18 -12.74
N LYS A 104 23.27 -3.23 -11.93
CA LYS A 104 22.74 -3.29 -10.57
C LYS A 104 23.57 -2.43 -9.62
N ALA A 105 22.94 -1.43 -8.98
CA ALA A 105 23.54 -0.63 -7.92
C ALA A 105 23.04 -1.16 -6.56
N ILE A 106 23.96 -1.40 -5.63
CA ILE A 106 23.67 -1.92 -4.30
C ILE A 106 24.12 -0.90 -3.26
N ILE A 107 23.20 -0.37 -2.49
CA ILE A 107 23.49 0.44 -1.32
C ILE A 107 23.42 -0.48 -0.12
N SER A 108 24.52 -0.70 0.57
CA SER A 108 24.63 -1.64 1.68
C SER A 108 25.14 -0.96 2.94
N ALA A 109 24.41 -1.12 4.04
CA ALA A 109 24.76 -0.56 5.32
C ALA A 109 24.63 -1.61 6.43
N SER A 110 25.35 -1.42 7.54
CA SER A 110 25.09 -2.19 8.76
C SER A 110 23.67 -1.94 9.24
N VAL A 111 23.00 -2.93 9.80
CA VAL A 111 21.70 -2.77 10.46
C VAL A 111 21.73 -1.83 11.67
N THR A 112 22.93 -1.52 12.18
CA THR A 112 23.15 -0.53 13.25
C THR A 112 23.32 0.90 12.73
N ALA A 113 23.48 1.08 11.40
CA ALA A 113 23.48 2.40 10.79
C ALA A 113 22.03 2.93 10.75
N SER A 114 21.81 4.20 11.01
CA SER A 114 20.46 4.77 11.08
C SER A 114 19.64 4.52 9.81
N TYR A 115 20.30 4.51 8.64
CA TYR A 115 19.67 4.24 7.33
C TYR A 115 20.68 3.69 6.33
N ALA A 116 20.18 3.07 5.27
CA ALA A 116 20.99 2.80 4.08
C ALA A 116 20.78 3.87 3.00
N PHE A 117 19.54 4.24 2.70
CA PHE A 117 19.19 5.31 1.77
C PHE A 117 18.31 6.35 2.48
N LYS A 118 18.64 7.63 2.36
CA LYS A 118 17.84 8.72 2.96
C LYS A 118 17.66 9.88 2.00
N THR A 119 16.45 10.48 2.02
CA THR A 119 16.22 11.83 1.48
C THR A 119 15.85 12.79 2.61
N GLN A 120 16.31 14.03 2.53
CA GLN A 120 16.12 15.07 3.52
C GLN A 120 15.79 16.39 2.82
N ASN A 121 14.69 17.04 3.18
CA ASN A 121 14.22 18.28 2.57
C ASN A 121 14.16 18.21 1.03
N CYS A 122 13.68 17.08 0.48
CA CYS A 122 13.54 16.84 -0.95
C CYS A 122 12.08 16.93 -1.40
N SER A 123 11.84 17.46 -2.60
CA SER A 123 10.50 17.52 -3.17
C SER A 123 10.50 17.35 -4.69
N TYR A 124 9.42 16.77 -5.24
CA TYR A 124 9.25 16.45 -6.64
C TYR A 124 10.42 15.64 -7.20
N PHE A 125 10.65 14.48 -6.62
CA PHE A 125 11.71 13.58 -7.04
C PHE A 125 11.20 12.14 -7.19
N LYS A 126 11.98 11.32 -7.90
CA LYS A 126 11.71 9.92 -8.13
C LYS A 126 12.92 9.06 -7.81
N VAL A 127 12.73 7.92 -7.17
CA VAL A 127 13.75 6.87 -7.02
C VAL A 127 13.31 5.66 -7.82
N ILE A 128 13.96 5.43 -8.95
CA ILE A 128 13.55 4.40 -9.91
C ILE A 128 14.65 3.37 -10.09
N GLY A 129 14.42 2.16 -9.62
CA GLY A 129 15.30 1.01 -9.85
C GLY A 129 15.06 0.43 -11.25
N LYS A 130 15.90 0.80 -12.24
CA LYS A 130 15.77 0.28 -13.61
C LYS A 130 16.27 -1.16 -13.68
N GLY A 131 15.34 -2.08 -13.82
CA GLY A 131 15.65 -3.48 -14.10
C GLY A 131 16.01 -3.73 -15.57
N THR A 132 16.42 -4.96 -15.85
CA THR A 132 16.62 -5.52 -17.19
C THR A 132 15.86 -6.84 -17.31
N ALA A 133 15.89 -7.49 -18.46
CA ALA A 133 15.27 -8.81 -18.62
C ALA A 133 15.82 -9.86 -17.63
N SER A 134 17.11 -9.73 -17.21
CA SER A 134 17.77 -10.64 -16.27
C SER A 134 17.86 -10.11 -14.83
N VAL A 135 17.61 -8.81 -14.60
CA VAL A 135 17.70 -8.15 -13.28
C VAL A 135 16.42 -7.38 -13.03
N LYS A 136 15.53 -7.95 -12.24
CA LYS A 136 14.20 -7.36 -11.98
C LYS A 136 14.29 -5.96 -11.34
N ASN A 137 15.14 -5.79 -10.33
CA ASN A 137 15.33 -4.54 -9.59
C ASN A 137 16.77 -4.07 -9.78
N GLY A 138 16.95 -2.94 -10.47
CA GLY A 138 18.29 -2.40 -10.74
C GLY A 138 18.92 -1.63 -9.58
N LEU A 139 18.11 -1.23 -8.59
CA LEU A 139 18.55 -0.61 -7.35
C LEU A 139 18.19 -1.52 -6.18
N VAL A 140 19.18 -1.87 -5.37
CA VAL A 140 19.02 -2.67 -4.15
C VAL A 140 19.50 -1.87 -2.96
N VAL A 141 18.68 -1.82 -1.92
CA VAL A 141 19.01 -1.23 -0.62
C VAL A 141 19.03 -2.34 0.40
N ASN A 142 20.20 -2.63 0.96
CA ASN A 142 20.45 -3.75 1.86
C ASN A 142 20.93 -3.25 3.23
N GLY A 143 20.24 -3.63 4.29
CA GLY A 143 20.56 -3.23 5.65
C GLY A 143 20.11 -1.81 6.01
N GLY A 144 20.85 -1.17 6.93
CA GLY A 144 20.40 0.01 7.67
C GLY A 144 19.38 -0.36 8.75
N ASN A 145 19.27 0.40 9.83
CA ASN A 145 18.13 0.29 10.74
C ASN A 145 16.84 0.58 9.95
N ILE A 146 16.83 1.63 9.14
CA ILE A 146 15.83 1.89 8.13
C ILE A 146 16.46 1.68 6.76
N GLY A 147 15.89 0.82 5.95
CA GLY A 147 16.41 0.57 4.60
C GLY A 147 16.41 1.85 3.77
N MET A 148 15.22 2.36 3.45
CA MET A 148 15.01 3.64 2.78
C MET A 148 14.14 4.56 3.65
N THR A 149 14.53 5.83 3.81
CA THR A 149 13.70 6.81 4.49
C THR A 149 13.57 8.12 3.71
N MET A 150 12.33 8.55 3.48
CA MET A 150 11.95 9.87 2.96
C MET A 150 11.49 10.70 4.14
N ASP A 151 12.39 11.54 4.64
CA ASP A 151 12.32 12.15 5.97
C ASP A 151 12.60 13.66 5.92
N ASP A 152 12.63 14.30 7.07
CA ASP A 152 13.00 15.70 7.23
C ASP A 152 12.36 16.62 6.16
N LEU A 153 11.02 16.70 6.15
CA LEU A 153 10.22 17.53 5.24
C LEU A 153 10.29 17.13 3.76
N SER A 154 10.68 15.88 3.44
CA SER A 154 10.57 15.36 2.08
C SER A 154 9.11 15.11 1.69
N SER A 155 8.74 15.46 0.44
CA SER A 155 7.35 15.38 -0.06
C SER A 155 7.35 15.23 -1.59
N ASP A 156 6.20 14.86 -2.16
CA ASP A 156 5.99 14.80 -3.61
C ASP A 156 7.01 13.89 -4.31
N PHE A 157 6.94 12.58 -4.03
CA PHE A 157 7.93 11.64 -4.53
C PHE A 157 7.32 10.30 -5.00
N GLU A 158 8.11 9.61 -5.84
CA GLU A 158 7.82 8.27 -6.34
C GLU A 158 9.00 7.34 -6.04
N ILE A 159 8.70 6.15 -5.50
CA ILE A 159 9.68 5.07 -5.29
C ILE A 159 9.18 3.84 -6.02
N ALA A 160 9.90 3.38 -7.04
CA ALA A 160 9.49 2.26 -7.85
C ALA A 160 10.64 1.37 -8.31
N GLY A 161 10.36 0.07 -8.42
CA GLY A 161 11.31 -0.91 -8.96
C GLY A 161 12.54 -1.16 -8.08
N VAL A 162 12.47 -0.83 -6.79
CA VAL A 162 13.57 -1.00 -5.84
C VAL A 162 13.39 -2.30 -5.06
N GLU A 163 14.50 -3.00 -4.78
CA GLU A 163 14.56 -4.07 -3.80
C GLU A 163 15.10 -3.51 -2.49
N VAL A 164 14.37 -3.70 -1.38
CA VAL A 164 14.81 -3.30 -0.03
C VAL A 164 14.80 -4.52 0.87
N CYS A 165 15.91 -4.82 1.53
CA CYS A 165 16.02 -6.02 2.33
C CYS A 165 16.93 -5.89 3.55
N ASN A 166 16.75 -6.80 4.51
CA ASN A 166 17.58 -6.96 5.70
C ASN A 166 17.73 -5.67 6.55
N SER A 167 16.73 -4.81 6.59
CA SER A 167 16.72 -3.64 7.47
C SER A 167 16.45 -4.04 8.92
N GLY A 168 17.05 -3.32 9.87
CA GLY A 168 16.88 -3.59 11.31
C GLY A 168 15.51 -3.22 11.83
N PHE A 169 14.86 -2.24 11.19
CA PHE A 169 13.50 -1.77 11.47
C PHE A 169 12.69 -1.73 10.18
N ALA A 170 12.31 -0.59 9.66
CA ALA A 170 11.45 -0.48 8.49
C ALA A 170 12.20 -0.67 7.15
N GLY A 171 11.55 -1.30 6.18
CA GLY A 171 12.07 -1.41 4.83
C GLY A 171 12.05 -0.07 4.10
N ILE A 172 10.87 0.45 3.77
CA ILE A 172 10.68 1.79 3.21
C ILE A 172 9.83 2.60 4.19
N MET A 173 10.39 3.67 4.71
CA MET A 173 9.72 4.60 5.61
C MET A 173 9.55 5.97 4.95
N ALA A 174 8.35 6.55 5.05
CA ALA A 174 8.03 7.87 4.52
C ALA A 174 7.28 8.68 5.56
N LYS A 175 8.00 9.43 6.36
CA LYS A 175 7.46 10.34 7.38
C LYS A 175 8.52 11.31 7.85
N THR A 176 8.08 12.45 8.35
CA THR A 176 8.89 13.33 9.19
C THR A 176 8.43 13.18 10.62
N ASP A 177 9.32 12.77 11.51
CA ASP A 177 8.98 12.66 12.92
C ASP A 177 8.77 14.04 13.54
N PRO A 178 7.75 14.20 14.41
CA PRO A 178 7.57 15.41 15.18
C PRO A 178 8.82 15.75 16.02
N SER A 179 9.21 17.00 16.00
CA SER A 179 10.32 17.54 16.79
C SER A 179 9.89 18.87 17.43
N CYS A 180 10.79 19.50 18.20
CA CYS A 180 10.53 20.85 18.72
C CYS A 180 10.69 21.95 17.64
N ASP A 181 11.03 21.60 16.41
CA ASP A 181 10.93 22.51 15.28
C ASP A 181 9.48 22.51 14.77
N ALA A 182 8.84 23.66 14.84
CA ALA A 182 7.45 23.84 14.38
C ALA A 182 7.25 23.48 12.91
N ALA A 183 8.30 23.53 12.09
CA ALA A 183 8.24 23.10 10.69
C ALA A 183 7.82 21.62 10.52
N THR A 184 7.97 20.78 11.57
CA THR A 184 7.58 19.36 11.52
C THR A 184 6.13 19.10 11.97
N TRP A 185 5.41 20.13 12.43
CA TRP A 185 4.11 19.98 13.08
C TRP A 185 2.95 19.92 12.07
N ARG A 186 1.85 19.33 12.50
CA ARG A 186 0.58 19.41 11.78
C ARG A 186 0.17 20.87 11.57
N GLY A 187 -0.26 21.19 10.35
CA GLY A 187 -0.59 22.55 9.93
C GLY A 187 0.59 23.37 9.42
N HIS A 188 1.83 22.96 9.70
CA HIS A 188 3.05 23.57 9.16
C HIS A 188 3.64 22.75 8.01
N PHE A 189 3.63 21.44 8.12
CA PHE A 189 4.05 20.52 7.07
C PHE A 189 2.91 19.55 6.71
N THR A 190 2.84 19.18 5.45
CA THR A 190 2.01 18.10 4.92
C THR A 190 2.83 17.35 3.89
N MET A 191 3.03 16.05 4.11
CA MET A 191 3.64 15.19 3.10
C MET A 191 2.60 14.85 2.03
N LYS A 192 2.92 15.13 0.77
CA LYS A 192 1.95 15.01 -0.34
C LYS A 192 2.45 14.08 -1.42
N ASN A 193 1.52 13.51 -2.20
CA ASN A 193 1.78 12.76 -3.43
C ASN A 193 2.85 11.69 -3.23
N VAL A 194 2.63 10.84 -2.24
CA VAL A 194 3.53 9.73 -1.89
C VAL A 194 3.18 8.53 -2.77
N LEU A 195 4.04 8.19 -3.73
CA LEU A 195 3.88 7.05 -4.62
C LEU A 195 4.93 5.99 -4.29
N VAL A 196 4.48 4.81 -3.80
CA VAL A 196 5.37 3.68 -3.48
C VAL A 196 4.82 2.45 -4.18
N HIS A 197 5.51 1.98 -5.25
CA HIS A 197 4.95 0.91 -6.06
C HIS A 197 5.99 0.04 -6.77
N ASN A 198 5.59 -1.16 -7.15
CA ASN A 198 6.43 -2.12 -7.87
C ASN A 198 7.75 -2.43 -7.16
N ASN A 199 7.81 -2.29 -5.84
CA ASN A 199 8.98 -2.59 -5.05
C ASN A 199 8.93 -4.02 -4.51
N TYR A 200 10.09 -4.59 -4.23
CA TYR A 200 10.23 -5.83 -3.48
C TYR A 200 10.88 -5.51 -2.12
N VAL A 201 10.11 -5.67 -1.05
CA VAL A 201 10.56 -5.38 0.32
C VAL A 201 10.50 -6.65 1.14
N HIS A 202 11.62 -7.04 1.76
CA HIS A 202 11.66 -8.32 2.47
C HIS A 202 12.70 -8.38 3.58
N LYS A 203 12.44 -9.28 4.56
CA LYS A 203 13.34 -9.53 5.70
C LYS A 203 13.66 -8.25 6.47
N THR A 204 12.61 -7.50 6.83
CA THR A 204 12.72 -6.32 7.68
C THR A 204 12.57 -6.71 9.15
N GLY A 205 13.24 -6.02 10.06
CA GLY A 205 13.08 -6.25 11.50
C GLY A 205 11.78 -5.67 12.08
N GLY A 206 11.21 -4.66 11.44
CA GLY A 206 9.91 -4.07 11.72
C GLY A 206 9.01 -4.11 10.49
N GLU A 207 8.37 -3.00 10.15
CA GLU A 207 7.43 -2.89 9.04
C GLU A 207 8.12 -3.05 7.68
N GLY A 208 7.41 -3.61 6.71
CA GLY A 208 7.85 -3.60 5.32
C GLY A 208 7.78 -2.18 4.75
N LEU A 209 6.59 -1.59 4.75
CA LEU A 209 6.34 -0.20 4.35
C LEU A 209 5.70 0.55 5.53
N TYR A 210 6.30 1.69 5.93
CA TYR A 210 5.79 2.54 7.00
C TYR A 210 5.61 3.98 6.49
N ILE A 211 4.36 4.38 6.23
CA ILE A 211 4.00 5.67 5.66
C ILE A 211 3.24 6.51 6.69
N GLY A 212 3.70 7.74 6.94
CA GLY A 212 3.12 8.64 7.94
C GLY A 212 3.37 8.21 9.38
N ASN A 213 2.73 8.87 10.31
CA ASN A 213 2.95 8.71 11.76
C ASN A 213 1.80 7.97 12.44
N SER A 214 2.09 7.24 13.51
CA SER A 214 1.13 6.43 14.27
C SER A 214 0.37 7.20 15.35
N PHE A 215 0.82 8.38 15.71
CA PHE A 215 0.30 9.15 16.88
C PHE A 215 -0.59 10.30 16.43
N TYR A 216 -1.52 10.02 15.52
CA TYR A 216 -2.33 11.07 14.90
C TYR A 216 -3.17 11.87 15.89
N ALA A 217 -3.87 11.19 16.80
CA ALA A 217 -4.81 11.83 17.72
C ALA A 217 -4.11 12.42 18.95
N ASP A 218 -3.26 11.65 19.57
CA ASP A 218 -2.66 12.01 20.85
C ASP A 218 -1.35 12.80 20.70
N GLY A 219 -0.67 12.69 19.56
CA GLY A 219 0.61 13.32 19.35
C GLY A 219 1.77 12.66 20.10
N VAL A 220 2.90 13.32 20.09
CA VAL A 220 4.14 12.89 20.77
C VAL A 220 4.50 13.91 21.83
N SER A 221 4.77 13.45 23.07
CA SER A 221 5.25 14.30 24.17
C SER A 221 6.75 14.55 24.01
N LEU A 222 7.11 15.81 23.81
CA LEU A 222 8.48 16.29 23.65
C LEU A 222 8.80 17.33 24.74
N SER A 223 10.05 17.79 24.82
CA SER A 223 10.45 18.84 25.79
C SER A 223 9.73 20.17 25.58
N CYS A 224 9.24 20.44 24.36
CA CYS A 224 8.46 21.64 24.01
C CYS A 224 6.94 21.46 24.16
N GLY A 225 6.47 20.33 24.67
CA GLY A 225 5.06 20.02 24.84
C GLY A 225 4.60 18.86 23.94
N THR A 226 3.28 18.64 23.88
CA THR A 226 2.71 17.62 22.99
C THR A 226 2.61 18.17 21.57
N VAL A 227 3.23 17.49 20.63
CA VAL A 227 3.28 17.86 19.22
C VAL A 227 2.49 16.85 18.38
N LEU A 228 1.60 17.36 17.55
CA LEU A 228 0.84 16.54 16.60
C LEU A 228 1.66 16.30 15.33
N PRO A 229 1.74 15.06 14.84
CA PRO A 229 2.48 14.74 13.62
C PRO A 229 1.78 15.34 12.38
N HIS A 230 2.56 15.61 11.34
CA HIS A 230 2.07 16.14 10.08
C HIS A 230 1.06 15.21 9.41
N ASP A 231 0.21 15.78 8.58
CA ASP A 231 -0.71 15.04 7.71
C ASP A 231 0.03 14.44 6.50
N VAL A 232 -0.49 13.32 5.98
CA VAL A 232 -0.16 12.79 4.65
C VAL A 232 -1.38 12.93 3.76
N VAL A 233 -1.18 13.36 2.51
CA VAL A 233 -2.25 13.56 1.54
C VAL A 233 -1.87 12.91 0.22
N ASN A 234 -2.84 12.20 -0.39
CA ASN A 234 -2.68 11.55 -1.69
C ASN A 234 -1.54 10.52 -1.70
N ALA A 235 -1.56 9.58 -0.75
CA ALA A 235 -0.65 8.44 -0.71
C ALA A 235 -1.19 7.28 -1.57
N LYS A 236 -0.37 6.74 -2.48
CA LYS A 236 -0.70 5.59 -3.33
C LYS A 236 0.36 4.52 -3.12
N ILE A 237 -0.02 3.43 -2.47
CA ILE A 237 0.86 2.29 -2.16
C ILE A 237 0.34 1.08 -2.94
N TYR A 238 1.02 0.69 -4.04
CA TYR A 238 0.46 -0.33 -4.92
C TYR A 238 1.49 -1.21 -5.61
N ALA A 239 1.05 -2.39 -6.01
CA ALA A 239 1.86 -3.36 -6.74
C ALA A 239 3.21 -3.68 -6.08
N ASN A 240 3.30 -3.53 -4.75
CA ASN A 240 4.48 -3.95 -4.00
C ASN A 240 4.38 -5.41 -3.62
N PHE A 241 5.51 -6.09 -3.62
CA PHE A 241 5.65 -7.40 -3.00
C PHE A 241 6.40 -7.24 -1.66
N VAL A 242 5.72 -7.56 -0.57
CA VAL A 242 6.25 -7.46 0.80
C VAL A 242 6.26 -8.85 1.41
N ASP A 243 7.43 -9.29 1.87
CA ASP A 243 7.61 -10.66 2.39
C ASP A 243 8.49 -10.69 3.64
N SER A 244 8.10 -11.47 4.62
CA SER A 244 8.92 -11.76 5.80
C SER A 244 9.32 -10.50 6.57
N THR A 245 8.34 -9.74 7.07
CA THR A 245 8.56 -8.56 7.91
C THR A 245 8.47 -8.89 9.39
N GLY A 246 9.19 -8.17 10.22
CA GLY A 246 9.12 -8.32 11.69
C GLY A 246 7.79 -7.87 12.25
N SER A 247 7.31 -6.71 11.83
CA SER A 247 6.00 -6.15 12.17
C SER A 247 5.06 -6.15 10.96
N GLU A 248 4.16 -5.18 10.83
CA GLU A 248 3.21 -5.09 9.72
C GLU A 248 3.90 -5.16 8.36
N GLY A 249 3.24 -5.82 7.40
CA GLY A 249 3.70 -5.75 6.02
C GLY A 249 3.63 -4.34 5.46
N ILE A 250 2.48 -3.69 5.61
CA ILE A 250 2.24 -2.29 5.22
C ILE A 250 1.52 -1.58 6.35
N GLN A 251 2.07 -0.48 6.83
CA GLN A 251 1.43 0.42 7.78
C GLN A 251 1.32 1.82 7.17
N VAL A 252 0.11 2.41 7.25
CA VAL A 252 -0.14 3.78 6.83
C VAL A 252 -0.84 4.51 7.96
N GLY A 253 -0.28 5.61 8.44
CA GLY A 253 -0.84 6.48 9.47
C GLY A 253 -0.94 7.93 9.02
N SER A 254 -1.78 8.73 9.66
CA SER A 254 -1.93 10.17 9.38
C SER A 254 -2.26 10.54 7.93
N ALA A 255 -2.72 9.60 7.11
CA ALA A 255 -3.06 9.83 5.70
C ALA A 255 -4.52 10.27 5.56
N VAL A 256 -4.75 11.54 5.85
CA VAL A 256 -6.09 12.12 6.08
C VAL A 256 -6.99 12.16 4.84
N SER A 257 -6.42 12.14 3.64
CA SER A 257 -7.19 12.13 2.40
C SER A 257 -6.42 11.55 1.21
N GLY A 258 -7.17 10.98 0.24
CA GLY A 258 -6.62 10.46 -1.00
C GLY A 258 -5.71 9.23 -0.85
N CYS A 259 -5.77 8.51 0.29
CA CYS A 259 -4.99 7.30 0.50
C CYS A 259 -5.59 6.12 -0.26
N GLU A 260 -4.76 5.39 -1.00
CA GLU A 260 -5.12 4.12 -1.62
C GLU A 260 -4.00 3.09 -1.44
N ILE A 261 -4.36 1.92 -0.91
CA ILE A 261 -3.47 0.77 -0.72
C ILE A 261 -4.03 -0.36 -1.59
N TYR A 262 -3.38 -0.67 -2.72
CA TYR A 262 -4.00 -1.60 -3.66
C TYR A 262 -3.01 -2.44 -4.48
N ASN A 263 -3.49 -3.59 -4.95
CA ASN A 263 -2.70 -4.52 -5.76
C ASN A 263 -1.37 -4.94 -5.10
N ASN A 264 -1.25 -4.86 -3.78
CA ASN A 264 -0.06 -5.34 -3.08
C ASN A 264 -0.19 -6.83 -2.74
N MET A 265 0.95 -7.51 -2.71
CA MET A 265 1.09 -8.85 -2.15
C MET A 265 1.88 -8.75 -0.85
N VAL A 266 1.24 -9.12 0.26
CA VAL A 266 1.84 -9.11 1.61
C VAL A 266 1.80 -10.52 2.16
N ILE A 267 2.96 -11.10 2.41
CA ILE A 267 3.06 -12.46 2.90
C ILE A 267 4.03 -12.56 4.08
N ASN A 268 3.70 -13.42 5.05
CA ASN A 268 4.57 -13.68 6.20
C ASN A 268 4.98 -12.38 6.93
N SER A 269 4.05 -11.44 7.11
CA SER A 269 4.28 -10.26 7.94
C SER A 269 4.23 -10.62 9.43
N GLY A 270 4.70 -9.74 10.30
CA GLY A 270 4.56 -9.89 11.75
C GLY A 270 5.32 -11.08 12.34
N MET A 271 6.45 -11.46 11.75
CA MET A 271 7.20 -12.66 12.16
C MET A 271 7.90 -12.49 13.52
N SER A 272 8.22 -11.27 13.92
CA SER A 272 8.92 -10.92 15.14
C SER A 272 8.63 -9.47 15.54
N PRO A 273 7.36 -9.15 15.90
CA PRO A 273 6.95 -7.79 16.16
C PRO A 273 7.65 -7.22 17.41
N PHE A 274 8.12 -6.00 17.34
CA PHE A 274 8.78 -5.31 18.47
C PHE A 274 7.77 -4.86 19.54
N SER A 275 6.48 -4.86 19.24
CA SER A 275 5.41 -4.56 20.19
C SER A 275 4.21 -5.48 19.96
N ALA A 276 3.47 -5.76 21.02
CA ALA A 276 2.25 -6.55 20.93
C ALA A 276 1.26 -5.93 19.94
N TYR A 277 0.59 -6.77 19.18
CA TYR A 277 -0.42 -6.41 18.17
C TYR A 277 0.11 -5.69 16.93
N GLN A 278 1.43 -5.62 16.73
CA GLN A 278 2.05 -5.12 15.50
C GLN A 278 2.49 -6.29 14.60
N ASP A 279 1.58 -7.18 14.35
CA ASP A 279 1.79 -8.42 13.60
C ASP A 279 0.77 -8.62 12.48
N ASN A 280 0.19 -7.52 12.00
CA ASN A 280 -0.86 -7.55 10.98
C ASN A 280 -0.29 -7.59 9.55
N GLY A 281 -1.12 -7.96 8.58
CA GLY A 281 -0.77 -7.86 7.17
C GLY A 281 -0.70 -6.41 6.70
N ILE A 282 -1.82 -5.71 6.76
CA ILE A 282 -1.93 -4.28 6.43
C ILE A 282 -2.59 -3.55 7.59
N GLN A 283 -1.98 -2.44 8.03
CA GLN A 283 -2.55 -1.53 9.02
C GLN A 283 -2.95 -0.20 8.38
N ILE A 284 -4.24 0.10 8.45
CA ILE A 284 -4.80 1.42 8.18
C ILE A 284 -4.89 2.13 9.51
N GLY A 285 -3.86 2.90 9.83
CA GLY A 285 -3.64 3.50 11.15
C GLY A 285 -4.47 4.75 11.41
N GLU A 286 -4.30 5.29 12.59
CA GLU A 286 -5.00 6.49 13.05
C GLU A 286 -4.85 7.66 12.07
N GLY A 287 -5.93 8.43 11.89
CA GLY A 287 -5.97 9.57 10.98
C GLY A 287 -5.91 9.20 9.49
N THR A 288 -6.00 7.91 9.13
CA THR A 288 -5.94 7.48 7.74
C THR A 288 -7.33 7.21 7.18
N GLY A 289 -7.72 7.99 6.17
CA GLY A 289 -8.93 7.76 5.37
C GLY A 289 -8.62 7.17 4.00
N GLY A 290 -9.63 6.60 3.32
CA GLY A 290 -9.49 6.15 1.94
C GLY A 290 -9.75 4.68 1.72
N ARG A 291 -9.03 4.08 0.76
CA ARG A 291 -9.36 2.77 0.19
C ARG A 291 -8.22 1.76 0.33
N CYS A 292 -8.59 0.51 0.67
CA CYS A 292 -7.68 -0.63 0.67
C CYS A 292 -8.31 -1.76 -0.16
N TYR A 293 -7.73 -2.06 -1.33
CA TYR A 293 -8.42 -2.96 -2.27
C TYR A 293 -7.47 -3.76 -3.16
N ASN A 294 -7.97 -4.87 -3.66
CA ASN A 294 -7.24 -5.77 -4.56
C ASN A 294 -5.88 -6.22 -3.99
N ASN A 295 -5.73 -6.30 -2.68
CA ASN A 295 -4.50 -6.82 -2.07
C ASN A 295 -4.63 -8.33 -1.81
N LEU A 296 -3.52 -9.04 -1.89
CA LEU A 296 -3.37 -10.40 -1.40
C LEU A 296 -2.57 -10.37 -0.10
N ILE A 297 -3.19 -10.77 0.98
CA ILE A 297 -2.55 -10.87 2.30
C ILE A 297 -2.54 -12.35 2.71
N SER A 298 -1.40 -12.86 3.13
CA SER A 298 -1.31 -14.26 3.57
C SER A 298 -0.37 -14.46 4.75
N ASN A 299 -0.77 -15.33 5.66
CA ASN A 299 0.02 -15.79 6.81
C ASN A 299 0.38 -14.67 7.81
N ALA A 300 -0.47 -13.70 8.04
CA ALA A 300 -0.28 -12.73 9.12
C ALA A 300 -0.51 -13.41 10.48
N PRO A 301 0.41 -13.31 11.45
CA PRO A 301 0.20 -13.81 12.82
C PRO A 301 -0.88 -13.05 13.58
N GLY A 302 -1.07 -11.78 13.29
CA GLY A 302 -2.19 -10.97 13.75
C GLY A 302 -3.37 -11.00 12.79
N ASN A 303 -3.96 -9.85 12.53
CA ASN A 303 -5.06 -9.70 11.59
C ASN A 303 -4.55 -9.59 10.14
N GLY A 304 -5.37 -10.01 9.19
CA GLY A 304 -5.06 -9.76 7.79
C GLY A 304 -5.02 -8.27 7.48
N ILE A 305 -6.09 -7.56 7.79
CA ILE A 305 -6.18 -6.10 7.71
C ILE A 305 -6.71 -5.56 9.04
N ILE A 306 -6.02 -4.57 9.62
CA ILE A 306 -6.52 -3.80 10.76
C ILE A 306 -6.88 -2.38 10.32
N VAL A 307 -8.04 -1.87 10.74
CA VAL A 307 -8.56 -0.55 10.42
C VAL A 307 -8.76 0.24 11.69
N LEU A 308 -7.89 1.23 11.92
CA LEU A 308 -7.95 2.17 13.04
C LEU A 308 -8.21 3.60 12.55
N GLY A 309 -8.55 3.74 11.28
CA GLY A 309 -8.46 4.93 10.48
C GLY A 309 -9.41 6.08 10.84
N LEU A 310 -9.69 6.94 9.86
CA LEU A 310 -10.49 8.16 10.02
C LEU A 310 -12.01 7.93 9.91
N GLY A 311 -12.44 6.66 9.85
CA GLY A 311 -13.85 6.29 9.80
C GLY A 311 -14.56 6.59 8.47
N ASN A 312 -13.82 6.83 7.39
CA ASN A 312 -14.32 6.87 6.02
C ASN A 312 -13.63 5.79 5.16
N ASN A 313 -13.22 4.70 5.78
CA ASN A 313 -12.44 3.66 5.17
C ASN A 313 -13.31 2.66 4.40
N GLN A 314 -12.84 2.27 3.23
CA GLN A 314 -13.44 1.25 2.40
C GLN A 314 -12.41 0.17 2.05
N VAL A 315 -12.69 -1.07 2.48
CA VAL A 315 -11.84 -2.25 2.26
C VAL A 315 -12.60 -3.22 1.36
N PHE A 316 -12.09 -3.46 0.14
CA PHE A 316 -12.86 -4.24 -0.83
C PHE A 316 -11.99 -5.05 -1.79
N ASN A 317 -12.53 -6.13 -2.33
CA ASN A 317 -11.87 -7.03 -3.28
C ASN A 317 -10.52 -7.57 -2.79
N ASN A 318 -10.25 -7.67 -1.50
CA ASN A 318 -9.01 -8.26 -1.01
C ASN A 318 -9.14 -9.76 -0.84
N TYR A 319 -8.06 -10.49 -1.10
CA TYR A 319 -7.88 -11.86 -0.64
C TYR A 319 -7.07 -11.86 0.64
N ILE A 320 -7.64 -12.40 1.71
CA ILE A 320 -7.04 -12.47 3.04
C ILE A 320 -7.02 -13.94 3.45
N LEU A 321 -5.83 -14.50 3.56
CA LEU A 321 -5.61 -15.93 3.72
C LEU A 321 -4.81 -16.23 4.99
N ASN A 322 -5.29 -17.19 5.79
CA ASN A 322 -4.54 -17.77 6.91
C ASN A 322 -4.06 -16.78 7.98
N SER A 323 -4.81 -15.76 8.29
CA SER A 323 -4.51 -14.88 9.43
C SER A 323 -4.70 -15.62 10.74
N LYS A 324 -3.80 -15.49 11.72
CA LYS A 324 -4.00 -16.10 13.04
C LYS A 324 -4.92 -15.27 13.94
N GLY A 325 -5.11 -13.98 13.64
CA GLY A 325 -6.11 -13.11 14.20
C GLY A 325 -7.42 -13.17 13.41
N TYR A 326 -8.07 -12.03 13.25
CA TYR A 326 -9.24 -11.85 12.38
C TYR A 326 -8.78 -11.64 10.92
N GLY A 327 -9.64 -11.95 9.97
CA GLY A 327 -9.40 -11.53 8.58
C GLY A 327 -9.34 -10.01 8.49
N ILE A 328 -10.37 -9.33 9.00
CA ILE A 328 -10.41 -7.88 9.14
C ILE A 328 -10.80 -7.54 10.58
N PHE A 329 -10.02 -6.66 11.22
CA PHE A 329 -10.36 -6.06 12.50
C PHE A 329 -10.55 -4.55 12.30
N ALA A 330 -11.66 -3.98 12.78
CA ALA A 330 -11.95 -2.56 12.68
C ALA A 330 -12.30 -1.97 14.05
N ASP A 331 -11.65 -0.87 14.37
CA ASP A 331 -11.85 -0.11 15.61
C ASP A 331 -12.05 1.36 15.30
N SER A 332 -12.96 2.04 15.98
CA SER A 332 -13.20 3.48 15.86
C SER A 332 -12.40 4.30 16.86
N ARG A 333 -11.22 3.80 17.23
CA ARG A 333 -10.33 4.40 18.20
C ARG A 333 -9.90 5.80 17.74
N TYR A 334 -10.08 6.80 18.55
CA TYR A 334 -9.64 8.20 18.43
C TYR A 334 -10.28 9.03 17.29
N THR A 335 -10.50 8.48 16.11
CA THR A 335 -10.91 9.22 14.92
C THR A 335 -12.16 8.65 14.27
N PRO A 336 -13.32 8.71 14.95
CA PRO A 336 -14.58 8.25 14.37
C PRO A 336 -14.96 9.12 13.16
N GLY A 337 -15.56 8.50 12.17
CA GLY A 337 -15.99 9.16 10.95
C GLY A 337 -17.28 8.53 10.40
N PRO A 338 -17.66 8.84 9.16
CA PRO A 338 -19.01 8.58 8.68
C PRO A 338 -19.33 7.10 8.46
N TYR A 339 -18.35 6.25 8.14
CA TYR A 339 -18.59 4.84 7.83
C TYR A 339 -17.32 3.99 7.83
N PHE A 340 -17.48 2.69 8.06
CA PHE A 340 -16.60 1.65 7.58
C PHE A 340 -17.34 0.75 6.59
N ARG A 341 -16.68 0.38 5.48
CA ARG A 341 -17.24 -0.48 4.43
C ARG A 341 -16.31 -1.62 4.09
N PHE A 342 -16.81 -2.85 4.21
CA PHE A 342 -16.12 -4.10 3.91
C PHE A 342 -16.91 -4.82 2.82
N ILE A 343 -16.44 -4.75 1.58
CA ILE A 343 -17.23 -5.09 0.41
C ILE A 343 -16.46 -6.06 -0.50
N ASN A 344 -17.10 -7.15 -0.91
CA ASN A 344 -16.54 -8.08 -1.88
C ASN A 344 -15.12 -8.61 -1.51
N ASN A 345 -14.77 -8.77 -0.24
CA ASN A 345 -13.53 -9.42 0.16
C ASN A 345 -13.69 -10.95 0.19
N ALA A 346 -12.60 -11.67 0.01
CA ALA A 346 -12.50 -13.11 0.24
C ALA A 346 -11.59 -13.37 1.43
N ILE A 347 -12.17 -13.76 2.56
CA ILE A 347 -11.48 -14.00 3.83
C ILE A 347 -11.51 -15.50 4.09
N ILE A 348 -10.34 -16.14 4.09
CA ILE A 348 -10.25 -17.59 4.13
C ILE A 348 -9.30 -18.04 5.24
N ALA A 349 -9.78 -18.89 6.11
CA ALA A 349 -9.02 -19.53 7.18
C ALA A 349 -8.40 -18.54 8.19
N SER A 350 -9.13 -17.50 8.58
CA SER A 350 -8.74 -16.64 9.70
C SER A 350 -9.13 -17.28 11.03
N LYS A 351 -8.16 -17.43 11.94
CA LYS A 351 -8.32 -18.29 13.13
C LYS A 351 -9.33 -17.76 14.15
N LEU A 352 -9.38 -16.44 14.40
CA LEU A 352 -10.28 -15.85 15.40
C LEU A 352 -11.63 -15.45 14.83
N GLY A 353 -11.75 -15.27 13.52
CA GLY A 353 -12.99 -14.90 12.87
C GLY A 353 -12.77 -14.14 11.55
N GLY A 354 -13.84 -13.92 10.81
CA GLY A 354 -13.81 -13.21 9.54
C GLY A 354 -13.61 -11.71 9.72
N ILE A 355 -14.66 -11.01 10.13
CA ILE A 355 -14.66 -9.55 10.32
C ILE A 355 -15.06 -9.23 11.76
N LYS A 356 -14.19 -8.57 12.51
CA LYS A 356 -14.43 -8.10 13.88
C LYS A 356 -14.60 -6.59 13.88
N LEU A 357 -15.73 -6.13 14.45
CA LEU A 357 -16.09 -4.72 14.55
C LEU A 357 -16.10 -4.27 16.01
N ASN A 358 -15.16 -3.41 16.39
CA ASN A 358 -15.12 -2.66 17.63
C ASN A 358 -15.50 -1.17 17.42
N SER A 359 -16.20 -0.89 16.33
CA SER A 359 -16.47 0.43 15.79
C SER A 359 -17.79 1.03 16.29
N GLU A 360 -17.97 1.10 17.59
CA GLU A 360 -19.21 1.56 18.26
C GLU A 360 -19.57 3.01 17.93
N THR A 361 -18.57 3.85 17.71
CA THR A 361 -18.74 5.29 17.40
C THR A 361 -18.90 5.56 15.90
N ILE A 362 -18.72 4.55 15.03
CA ILE A 362 -18.93 4.71 13.60
C ILE A 362 -20.43 4.63 13.29
N PRO A 363 -21.01 5.67 12.66
CA PRO A 363 -22.45 5.75 12.39
C PRO A 363 -22.97 4.63 11.51
N MET A 364 -22.14 4.07 10.61
CA MET A 364 -22.51 3.03 9.68
C MET A 364 -21.35 2.07 9.39
N ASN A 365 -21.52 0.82 9.77
CA ASN A 365 -20.66 -0.27 9.35
C ASN A 365 -21.39 -1.11 8.30
N THR A 366 -20.79 -1.29 7.13
CA THR A 366 -21.39 -2.02 6.00
C THR A 366 -20.53 -3.23 5.66
N VAL A 367 -21.12 -4.42 5.65
CA VAL A 367 -20.46 -5.70 5.34
C VAL A 367 -21.27 -6.40 4.24
N ILE A 368 -20.87 -6.25 2.99
CA ILE A 368 -21.65 -6.69 1.83
C ILE A 368 -20.82 -7.56 0.90
N ASN A 369 -21.42 -8.64 0.39
CA ASN A 369 -20.86 -9.52 -0.64
C ASN A 369 -19.50 -10.13 -0.27
N ASN A 370 -19.15 -10.31 0.98
CA ASN A 370 -17.90 -10.96 1.33
C ASN A 370 -18.04 -12.47 1.29
N VAL A 371 -17.00 -13.17 0.88
CA VAL A 371 -16.80 -14.60 1.10
C VAL A 371 -16.03 -14.77 2.39
N ILE A 372 -16.58 -15.51 3.33
CA ILE A 372 -15.94 -15.80 4.62
C ILE A 372 -15.92 -17.31 4.81
N VAL A 373 -14.74 -17.89 4.68
CA VAL A 373 -14.50 -19.32 4.91
C VAL A 373 -13.87 -19.49 6.27
N GLN A 374 -14.62 -20.06 7.19
CA GLN A 374 -14.21 -20.29 8.57
C GLN A 374 -13.83 -21.76 8.79
N SER A 375 -12.80 -21.99 9.58
CA SER A 375 -12.47 -23.31 10.11
C SER A 375 -13.17 -23.60 11.46
N GLY A 376 -14.26 -22.92 11.75
CA GLY A 376 -15.01 -23.00 13.01
C GLY A 376 -16.49 -22.69 12.83
N ALA A 377 -17.14 -22.23 13.88
CA ALA A 377 -18.57 -21.90 13.83
C ALA A 377 -18.85 -20.67 12.95
N GLU A 378 -19.93 -20.71 12.17
CA GLU A 378 -20.36 -19.58 11.31
C GLU A 378 -20.61 -18.28 12.09
N SER A 379 -20.94 -18.37 13.38
CA SER A 379 -21.10 -17.22 14.28
C SER A 379 -19.84 -16.36 14.42
N LEU A 380 -18.67 -16.88 14.06
CA LEU A 380 -17.40 -16.15 14.06
C LEU A 380 -17.13 -15.39 12.75
N ALA A 381 -18.02 -15.49 11.76
CA ALA A 381 -17.80 -14.84 10.46
C ALA A 381 -17.85 -13.31 10.57
N ILE A 382 -18.87 -12.76 11.24
CA ILE A 382 -19.03 -11.31 11.46
C ILE A 382 -19.34 -11.08 12.93
N ILE A 383 -18.43 -10.43 13.64
CA ILE A 383 -18.47 -10.28 15.10
C ILE A 383 -18.56 -8.78 15.44
N ARG A 384 -19.60 -8.41 16.18
CA ARG A 384 -19.69 -7.08 16.81
C ARG A 384 -19.18 -7.15 18.25
N LYS A 385 -18.46 -6.12 18.70
CA LYS A 385 -18.03 -5.97 20.10
C LYS A 385 -19.26 -5.90 21.02
N SER A 386 -20.27 -5.16 20.60
CA SER A 386 -21.52 -4.98 21.37
C SER A 386 -22.69 -4.70 20.42
N SER A 387 -23.91 -4.64 20.96
CA SER A 387 -25.11 -4.21 20.24
C SER A 387 -25.07 -2.75 19.77
N SER A 388 -24.19 -1.92 20.35
CA SER A 388 -24.01 -0.52 19.97
C SER A 388 -23.34 -0.36 18.59
N VAL A 389 -22.63 -1.36 18.11
CA VAL A 389 -22.07 -1.36 16.75
C VAL A 389 -23.21 -1.43 15.73
N LYS A 390 -23.43 -0.33 15.01
CA LYS A 390 -24.42 -0.24 13.94
C LYS A 390 -23.89 -0.97 12.71
N LEU A 391 -24.60 -1.98 12.25
CA LEU A 391 -24.16 -2.88 11.18
C LEU A 391 -25.27 -3.15 10.18
N THR A 392 -24.96 -2.97 8.90
CA THR A 392 -25.70 -3.53 7.77
C THR A 392 -24.88 -4.64 7.14
N ALA A 393 -25.37 -5.88 7.25
CA ALA A 393 -24.72 -7.07 6.68
C ALA A 393 -25.65 -7.73 5.67
N LEU A 394 -25.23 -7.80 4.39
CA LEU A 394 -26.06 -8.30 3.28
C LEU A 394 -25.25 -9.18 2.34
N ASN A 395 -25.85 -10.24 1.82
CA ASN A 395 -25.31 -11.10 0.76
C ASN A 395 -23.86 -11.59 1.03
N ASN A 396 -23.48 -11.84 2.28
CA ASN A 396 -22.20 -12.46 2.59
C ASN A 396 -22.34 -13.98 2.48
N TYR A 397 -21.41 -14.63 1.81
CA TYR A 397 -21.37 -16.08 1.71
C TYR A 397 -20.45 -16.64 2.80
N ILE A 398 -21.03 -17.43 3.69
CA ILE A 398 -20.34 -17.99 4.86
C ILE A 398 -20.32 -19.51 4.73
N THR A 399 -19.16 -20.13 4.88
CA THR A 399 -19.00 -21.58 4.83
C THR A 399 -17.81 -22.04 5.67
N ASN A 400 -17.79 -23.31 6.05
CA ASN A 400 -16.67 -23.94 6.75
C ASN A 400 -15.68 -24.66 5.80
N ASN A 401 -16.03 -24.77 4.52
CA ASN A 401 -15.21 -25.47 3.55
C ASN A 401 -15.01 -24.60 2.31
N VAL A 402 -13.74 -24.36 1.97
CA VAL A 402 -13.36 -23.55 0.79
C VAL A 402 -13.84 -24.20 -0.52
N ASP A 403 -13.97 -25.52 -0.57
CA ASP A 403 -14.45 -26.22 -1.77
C ASP A 403 -15.91 -25.86 -2.11
N ASN A 404 -16.70 -25.38 -1.14
CA ASN A 404 -18.05 -24.89 -1.39
C ASN A 404 -18.08 -23.59 -2.21
N VAL A 405 -17.00 -22.82 -2.21
CA VAL A 405 -16.85 -21.60 -3.02
C VAL A 405 -16.74 -21.92 -4.51
N LYS A 406 -16.19 -23.10 -4.85
CA LYS A 406 -15.98 -23.55 -6.23
C LYS A 406 -15.06 -22.62 -7.01
N TYR A 407 -13.89 -22.30 -6.43
CA TYR A 407 -12.79 -21.73 -7.20
C TYR A 407 -12.31 -22.70 -8.28
N VAL A 408 -11.73 -22.20 -9.35
CA VAL A 408 -11.15 -23.04 -10.43
C VAL A 408 -10.06 -23.95 -9.87
N ASN A 409 -9.13 -23.40 -9.10
CA ASN A 409 -8.11 -24.18 -8.41
C ASN A 409 -7.54 -23.42 -7.19
N TYR A 410 -8.29 -23.43 -6.09
CA TYR A 410 -7.86 -22.75 -4.85
C TYR A 410 -6.46 -23.17 -4.38
N TYR A 411 -6.19 -24.48 -4.36
CA TYR A 411 -4.93 -25.02 -3.87
C TYR A 411 -3.74 -24.78 -4.83
N GLY A 412 -4.01 -24.51 -6.09
CA GLY A 412 -3.02 -24.10 -7.09
C GLY A 412 -2.90 -22.58 -7.25
N GLY A 413 -3.66 -21.79 -6.48
CA GLY A 413 -3.61 -20.32 -6.50
C GLY A 413 -4.49 -19.66 -7.56
N ASP A 414 -5.37 -20.43 -8.22
CA ASP A 414 -6.35 -19.87 -9.14
C ASP A 414 -7.67 -19.61 -8.41
N PHE A 415 -7.90 -18.36 -8.07
CA PHE A 415 -9.09 -17.89 -7.34
C PHE A 415 -10.22 -17.40 -8.26
N HIS A 416 -10.17 -17.66 -9.56
CA HIS A 416 -11.33 -17.46 -10.42
C HIS A 416 -12.47 -18.38 -10.01
N LEU A 417 -13.71 -17.91 -10.18
CA LEU A 417 -14.88 -18.73 -9.90
C LEU A 417 -15.07 -19.75 -11.04
N SER A 418 -15.37 -21.00 -10.70
CA SER A 418 -15.83 -21.96 -11.69
C SER A 418 -17.29 -21.71 -12.06
N SER A 419 -17.77 -22.25 -13.19
CA SER A 419 -19.16 -22.10 -13.64
C SER A 419 -20.20 -22.67 -12.68
N SER A 420 -19.79 -23.52 -11.73
CA SER A 420 -20.66 -24.11 -10.70
C SER A 420 -20.63 -23.35 -9.37
N SER A 421 -19.96 -22.21 -9.31
CA SER A 421 -19.85 -21.44 -8.06
C SER A 421 -21.22 -20.87 -7.63
N PRO A 422 -21.61 -21.05 -6.36
CA PRO A 422 -22.85 -20.48 -5.83
C PRO A 422 -22.76 -18.96 -5.66
N LEU A 423 -21.59 -18.36 -5.88
CA LEU A 423 -21.36 -16.92 -5.71
C LEU A 423 -21.80 -16.12 -6.93
N ILE A 424 -21.99 -16.78 -8.07
CA ILE A 424 -22.29 -16.12 -9.35
C ILE A 424 -23.67 -15.46 -9.27
N LYS A 425 -23.72 -14.14 -9.50
CA LYS A 425 -24.94 -13.30 -9.45
C LYS A 425 -25.76 -13.41 -8.14
N ALA A 426 -25.10 -13.78 -7.03
CA ALA A 426 -25.74 -13.96 -5.73
C ALA A 426 -25.61 -12.72 -4.82
N GLY A 427 -24.81 -11.74 -5.22
CA GLY A 427 -24.54 -10.52 -4.45
C GLY A 427 -25.38 -9.33 -4.88
N GLN A 428 -25.33 -8.29 -4.06
CA GLN A 428 -25.91 -6.98 -4.37
C GLN A 428 -24.99 -6.20 -5.31
N ASN A 429 -25.58 -5.36 -6.16
CA ASN A 429 -24.84 -4.38 -6.94
C ASN A 429 -24.21 -3.32 -6.01
N THR A 430 -22.89 -3.23 -6.00
CA THR A 430 -22.14 -2.30 -5.13
C THR A 430 -21.51 -1.13 -5.89
N THR A 431 -21.97 -0.84 -7.11
CA THR A 431 -21.51 0.30 -7.92
C THR A 431 -21.66 1.64 -7.19
N ALA A 432 -22.73 1.81 -6.40
CA ALA A 432 -22.97 3.01 -5.59
C ALA A 432 -21.87 3.25 -4.52
N TYR A 433 -21.09 2.25 -4.18
CA TYR A 433 -19.91 2.36 -3.32
C TYR A 433 -18.61 2.54 -4.10
N GLY A 434 -18.67 2.67 -5.43
CA GLY A 434 -17.50 2.80 -6.29
C GLY A 434 -16.72 1.50 -6.50
N VAL A 435 -17.34 0.33 -6.26
CA VAL A 435 -16.78 -0.99 -6.55
C VAL A 435 -17.25 -1.41 -7.93
N SER A 436 -16.46 -1.10 -8.96
CA SER A 436 -16.80 -1.34 -10.37
C SER A 436 -15.97 -2.41 -11.05
N PHE A 437 -14.92 -2.90 -10.40
CA PHE A 437 -14.03 -3.95 -10.88
C PHE A 437 -13.88 -5.03 -9.79
N ASP A 438 -13.44 -6.21 -10.20
CA ASP A 438 -13.04 -7.28 -9.29
C ASP A 438 -11.53 -7.24 -8.98
N TYR A 439 -11.05 -8.23 -8.23
CA TYR A 439 -9.62 -8.37 -7.90
C TYR A 439 -8.73 -8.50 -9.15
N PHE A 440 -9.22 -9.14 -10.19
CA PHE A 440 -8.49 -9.34 -11.44
C PHE A 440 -8.65 -8.18 -12.43
N SER A 441 -9.21 -7.05 -11.98
CA SER A 441 -9.52 -5.88 -12.82
C SER A 441 -10.59 -6.13 -13.89
N THR A 442 -11.39 -7.18 -13.74
CA THR A 442 -12.53 -7.45 -14.62
C THR A 442 -13.70 -6.53 -14.26
N PRO A 443 -14.27 -5.80 -15.22
CA PRO A 443 -15.41 -4.92 -14.93
C PRO A 443 -16.62 -5.70 -14.39
N ARG A 444 -17.20 -5.21 -13.30
CA ARG A 444 -18.49 -5.71 -12.79
C ARG A 444 -19.64 -5.09 -13.58
N PRO A 445 -20.81 -5.75 -13.68
CA PRO A 445 -21.93 -5.20 -14.45
C PRO A 445 -22.44 -3.89 -13.85
N LEU A 446 -22.84 -2.93 -14.70
CA LEU A 446 -23.40 -1.67 -14.20
C LEU A 446 -24.78 -1.84 -13.57
N ILE A 447 -25.54 -2.82 -14.03
CA ILE A 447 -26.88 -3.17 -13.55
C ILE A 447 -26.96 -4.68 -13.27
N GLY A 448 -27.87 -5.06 -12.38
CA GLY A 448 -28.07 -6.45 -11.97
C GLY A 448 -27.21 -6.87 -10.78
N ALA A 449 -27.27 -8.14 -10.46
CA ALA A 449 -26.59 -8.72 -9.30
C ALA A 449 -25.07 -8.89 -9.57
N PHE A 450 -24.27 -8.68 -8.53
CA PHE A 450 -22.83 -8.96 -8.55
C PHE A 450 -22.55 -10.41 -8.12
N ASP A 451 -21.38 -10.89 -8.47
CA ASP A 451 -20.85 -12.09 -7.83
C ASP A 451 -20.34 -11.73 -6.44
N ILE A 452 -20.54 -12.62 -5.48
CA ILE A 452 -20.05 -12.44 -4.12
C ILE A 452 -18.53 -12.69 -4.09
N GLY A 453 -17.81 -11.92 -3.28
CA GLY A 453 -16.37 -12.05 -3.11
C GLY A 453 -15.53 -11.23 -4.06
N ALA A 454 -14.21 -11.45 -4.00
CA ALA A 454 -13.21 -10.64 -4.68
C ALA A 454 -13.16 -10.87 -6.20
N ALA A 455 -13.52 -12.08 -6.66
CA ALA A 455 -13.54 -12.42 -8.08
C ALA A 455 -14.93 -12.24 -8.71
N LYS A 456 -14.94 -11.97 -10.00
CA LYS A 456 -16.09 -12.06 -10.89
C LYS A 456 -15.91 -13.28 -11.82
N TYR A 457 -17.02 -13.97 -12.11
CA TYR A 457 -17.09 -15.05 -13.11
C TYR A 457 -17.18 -14.49 -14.54
#